data_a2b3af6a118c5a0a6e5fdc8c02ac00eb
#
_entry.id   a2b3af6a118c5a0a6e5fdc8c02ac00eb
#
_cell.length_a   1.000
_cell.length_b   1.000
_cell.length_c   1.000
_cell.angle_alpha   90.00
_cell.angle_beta   90.00
_cell.angle_gamma   90.00
#
_symmetry.space_group_name_H-M   'P 1'
#
loop_
_entity.id
_entity.type
_entity.pdbx_description
1 polymer ?
#
loop_
_entity_poly.entity_id
_entity_poly.type
_entity_poly.pdbx_seq_one_letter_code
_entity_poly.pdbx_strand_id
1 'polypeptide(L)'
;MRNITLATLFFGLLFSCSNHADIPVWEITKEDGPKSYLIGTIDYMDKSENGDLLNELITNKFNEATTYITQIDIKNSDFLLTKQELEIGMNQTLKDVMEDVDFDYLQNLITEFNKSKTNNLLSPDSNRTRLIFYLQDALYNNNQNNFYFEQYFMKQAMGNKKNIVGLETYQDFYRTQSQISDEEQLGFMRTIGNVESFSNDYKNNIAEAYKEGDLEKIQEVTINTFPYQKTNYANFYTKKHTFWVRAIDSNLIQEKCFITLNATNLSGRGNFIETLLSKGYKVDKIQ
;
A
#
# COMPACT_ATOMS: atom_id res chain seq x y z
N MET A 1 -5.63 1.81 75.60
CA MET A 1 -6.20 2.25 74.36
C MET A 1 -5.14 2.05 73.30
N ARG A 2 -5.29 1.06 72.38
CA ARG A 2 -4.31 0.71 71.32
C ARG A 2 -4.86 1.23 70.02
N ASN A 3 -4.17 2.20 69.43
CA ASN A 3 -4.48 2.71 68.14
C ASN A 3 -3.97 1.71 67.04
N ILE A 4 -4.89 1.14 66.32
CA ILE A 4 -4.60 0.31 65.14
C ILE A 4 -4.67 1.23 63.93
N THR A 5 -3.52 1.53 63.35
CA THR A 5 -3.41 2.28 62.10
C THR A 5 -3.59 1.30 60.97
N LEU A 6 -4.70 1.44 60.21
CA LEU A 6 -5.00 0.67 59.02
C LEU A 6 -4.19 1.24 57.86
N ALA A 7 -3.18 0.52 57.41
CA ALA A 7 -2.44 0.84 56.20
C ALA A 7 -3.18 0.26 54.98
N THR A 8 -3.84 1.14 54.23
CA THR A 8 -4.50 0.79 52.96
C THR A 8 -3.42 0.68 51.87
N LEU A 9 -3.06 -0.54 51.51
CA LEU A 9 -2.22 -0.81 50.32
C LEU A 9 -3.04 -0.53 49.08
N PHE A 10 -2.74 0.57 48.40
CA PHE A 10 -3.22 0.86 47.06
C PHE A 10 -2.38 0.03 46.03
N PHE A 11 -2.89 -1.11 45.64
CA PHE A 11 -2.34 -1.86 44.49
C PHE A 11 -2.74 -1.12 43.20
N GLY A 12 -1.87 -0.23 42.74
CA GLY A 12 -1.99 0.37 41.46
C GLY A 12 -1.76 -0.71 40.38
N LEU A 13 -2.84 -1.21 39.79
CA LEU A 13 -2.79 -1.98 38.54
C LEU A 13 -2.27 -1.04 37.46
N LEU A 14 -0.97 -1.09 37.24
CA LEU A 14 -0.37 -0.56 36.02
C LEU A 14 -0.86 -1.45 34.89
N PHE A 15 -1.97 -1.08 34.26
CA PHE A 15 -2.27 -1.55 32.92
C PHE A 15 -1.18 -0.98 32.01
N SER A 16 -0.17 -1.78 31.75
CA SER A 16 0.71 -1.57 30.62
C SER A 16 -0.16 -1.73 29.39
N CYS A 17 -0.67 -0.61 28.87
CA CYS A 17 -1.15 -0.58 27.49
C CYS A 17 0.08 -0.85 26.63
N SER A 18 0.28 -2.09 26.24
CA SER A 18 1.13 -2.40 25.11
C SER A 18 0.44 -1.76 23.89
N ASN A 19 1.02 -0.68 23.37
CA ASN A 19 0.65 -0.10 22.08
C ASN A 19 1.05 -1.08 20.99
N HIS A 20 0.42 -2.26 20.95
CA HIS A 20 0.51 -3.10 19.76
C HIS A 20 -0.38 -2.47 18.70
N ALA A 21 0.19 -2.17 17.54
CA ALA A 21 -0.58 -1.75 16.38
C ALA A 21 -1.58 -2.86 16.04
N ASP A 22 -2.86 -2.51 16.02
CA ASP A 22 -3.94 -3.43 15.67
C ASP A 22 -4.06 -3.55 14.14
N ILE A 23 -3.03 -4.14 13.51
CA ILE A 23 -3.13 -4.44 12.07
C ILE A 23 -4.34 -5.32 11.85
N PRO A 24 -5.31 -4.87 11.04
CA PRO A 24 -6.51 -5.66 10.82
C PRO A 24 -6.19 -6.96 10.06
N VAL A 25 -6.57 -8.08 10.64
CA VAL A 25 -6.47 -9.41 10.06
C VAL A 25 -7.87 -9.98 9.89
N TRP A 26 -8.16 -10.51 8.71
CA TRP A 26 -9.44 -11.16 8.41
C TRP A 26 -9.23 -12.63 8.12
N GLU A 27 -10.14 -13.45 8.63
CA GLU A 27 -10.32 -14.84 8.23
C GLU A 27 -11.35 -14.89 7.10
N ILE A 28 -11.02 -15.60 6.02
CA ILE A 28 -11.85 -15.77 4.85
C ILE A 28 -12.20 -17.25 4.73
N THR A 29 -13.50 -17.57 4.62
CA THR A 29 -13.99 -18.94 4.40
C THR A 29 -15.10 -18.94 3.37
N LYS A 30 -15.25 -20.05 2.64
CA LYS A 30 -16.40 -20.30 1.76
C LYS A 30 -16.91 -21.70 2.01
N GLU A 31 -18.16 -21.84 2.43
CA GLU A 31 -18.76 -23.13 2.80
C GLU A 31 -17.86 -23.87 3.82
N ASP A 32 -17.57 -25.15 3.58
CA ASP A 32 -16.68 -25.97 4.42
C ASP A 32 -15.23 -25.96 3.94
N GLY A 33 -14.86 -24.96 3.12
CA GLY A 33 -13.51 -24.80 2.58
C GLY A 33 -12.45 -24.44 3.62
N PRO A 34 -11.17 -24.41 3.22
CA PRO A 34 -10.08 -24.04 4.11
C PRO A 34 -10.18 -22.59 4.54
N LYS A 35 -9.68 -22.30 5.75
CA LYS A 35 -9.55 -20.93 6.25
C LYS A 35 -8.36 -20.26 5.61
N SER A 36 -8.59 -19.14 4.97
CA SER A 36 -7.58 -18.24 4.42
C SER A 36 -7.52 -16.94 5.20
N TYR A 37 -6.44 -16.19 5.07
CA TYR A 37 -6.21 -14.98 5.85
C TYR A 37 -5.82 -13.81 4.96
N LEU A 38 -6.34 -12.62 5.28
CA LEU A 38 -6.08 -11.37 4.57
C LEU A 38 -5.54 -10.35 5.56
N ILE A 39 -4.48 -9.65 5.17
CA ILE A 39 -4.00 -8.46 5.87
C ILE A 39 -3.94 -7.27 4.93
N GLY A 40 -4.29 -6.10 5.45
CA GLY A 40 -3.98 -4.82 4.82
C GLY A 40 -2.51 -4.46 5.05
N THR A 41 -1.82 -3.98 4.03
CA THR A 41 -0.43 -3.53 4.11
C THR A 41 -0.32 -2.05 3.74
N ILE A 42 0.73 -1.39 4.17
CA ILE A 42 1.12 -0.07 3.68
C ILE A 42 2.60 -0.08 3.25
N ASP A 43 2.94 0.79 2.31
CA ASP A 43 4.28 0.81 1.71
C ASP A 43 5.31 1.60 2.53
N TYR A 44 4.88 2.28 3.60
CA TYR A 44 5.68 3.27 4.29
C TYR A 44 5.66 3.10 5.81
N MET A 45 6.42 2.11 6.28
CA MET A 45 6.70 1.97 7.71
C MET A 45 8.20 2.07 7.95
N ASP A 46 8.61 2.70 9.03
CA ASP A 46 10.01 2.67 9.43
C ASP A 46 10.41 1.25 9.87
N LYS A 47 11.60 0.79 9.45
CA LYS A 47 12.11 -0.54 9.82
C LYS A 47 12.23 -0.74 11.33
N SER A 48 12.43 0.31 12.10
CA SER A 48 12.50 0.25 13.56
C SER A 48 11.16 -0.11 14.21
N GLU A 49 10.05 0.10 13.50
CA GLU A 49 8.69 -0.20 13.98
C GLU A 49 8.19 -1.60 13.60
N ASN A 50 8.97 -2.37 12.82
CA ASN A 50 8.56 -3.68 12.28
C ASN A 50 8.27 -4.75 13.32
N GLY A 51 9.04 -4.76 14.42
CA GLY A 51 8.92 -5.82 15.43
C GLY A 51 7.53 -5.90 16.05
N ASP A 52 6.87 -4.74 16.17
CA ASP A 52 5.56 -4.63 16.78
C ASP A 52 4.41 -4.91 15.79
N LEU A 53 4.68 -4.83 14.48
CA LEU A 53 3.69 -4.99 13.43
C LEU A 53 3.54 -6.44 12.97
N LEU A 54 4.64 -7.18 12.90
CA LEU A 54 4.65 -8.60 12.54
C LEU A 54 4.45 -9.45 13.81
N ASN A 55 3.28 -9.32 14.42
CA ASN A 55 2.95 -10.05 15.61
C ASN A 55 2.87 -11.57 15.37
N GLU A 56 2.76 -12.33 16.46
CA GLU A 56 2.71 -13.80 16.42
C GLU A 56 1.51 -14.32 15.61
N LEU A 57 0.35 -13.64 15.70
CA LEU A 57 -0.85 -14.02 14.96
C LEU A 57 -0.57 -14.00 13.44
N ILE A 58 -0.06 -12.87 12.93
CA ILE A 58 0.23 -12.69 11.48
C ILE A 58 1.24 -13.73 11.02
N THR A 59 2.32 -13.91 11.78
CA THR A 59 3.38 -14.89 11.46
C THR A 59 2.85 -16.32 11.44
N ASN A 60 2.04 -16.70 12.42
CA ASN A 60 1.43 -18.03 12.47
C ASN A 60 0.47 -18.25 11.30
N LYS A 61 -0.39 -17.28 10.97
CA LYS A 61 -1.30 -17.38 9.83
C LYS A 61 -0.57 -17.47 8.49
N PHE A 62 0.51 -16.72 8.33
CA PHE A 62 1.37 -16.86 7.16
C PHE A 62 1.99 -18.26 7.08
N ASN A 63 2.51 -18.80 8.19
CA ASN A 63 3.13 -20.12 8.22
C ASN A 63 2.16 -21.25 7.94
N GLU A 64 0.91 -21.16 8.42
CA GLU A 64 -0.15 -22.12 8.16
C GLU A 64 -0.57 -22.20 6.68
N ALA A 65 -0.42 -21.12 5.92
CA ALA A 65 -0.82 -21.04 4.53
C ALA A 65 0.12 -21.84 3.61
N THR A 66 -0.45 -22.50 2.60
CA THR A 66 0.29 -23.18 1.52
C THR A 66 0.54 -22.25 0.34
N THR A 67 -0.34 -21.28 0.15
CA THR A 67 -0.28 -20.31 -0.94
C THR A 67 -0.20 -18.89 -0.39
N TYR A 68 0.72 -18.11 -0.93
CA TYR A 68 0.85 -16.67 -0.71
C TYR A 68 0.27 -15.93 -1.90
N ILE A 69 -0.68 -15.04 -1.65
CA ILE A 69 -1.32 -14.20 -2.66
C ILE A 69 -0.88 -12.75 -2.42
N THR A 70 -0.34 -12.12 -3.45
CA THR A 70 0.14 -10.73 -3.43
C THR A 70 -0.51 -9.91 -4.54
N GLN A 71 -0.49 -8.59 -4.41
CA GLN A 71 -1.08 -7.72 -5.42
C GLN A 71 -0.40 -7.90 -6.78
N ILE A 72 0.94 -7.87 -6.83
CA ILE A 72 1.68 -7.88 -8.10
C ILE A 72 2.18 -9.28 -8.45
N ASP A 73 1.85 -9.74 -9.65
CA ASP A 73 2.41 -10.94 -10.26
C ASP A 73 3.74 -10.64 -10.95
N ILE A 74 4.82 -10.83 -10.21
CA ILE A 74 6.18 -10.60 -10.72
C ILE A 74 6.54 -11.62 -11.81
N LYS A 75 6.01 -12.86 -11.73
CA LYS A 75 6.39 -13.94 -12.66
C LYS A 75 5.83 -13.72 -14.07
N ASN A 76 4.61 -13.17 -14.15
CA ASN A 76 3.92 -12.93 -15.41
C ASN A 76 3.99 -11.46 -15.87
N SER A 77 4.77 -10.63 -15.16
CA SER A 77 4.98 -9.24 -15.57
C SER A 77 5.96 -9.17 -16.74
N ASP A 78 5.53 -8.50 -17.82
CA ASP A 78 6.35 -8.24 -19.01
C ASP A 78 7.05 -6.89 -18.87
N PHE A 79 8.38 -6.91 -18.85
CA PHE A 79 9.18 -5.71 -18.65
C PHE A 79 9.02 -4.69 -19.80
N LEU A 80 8.91 -5.16 -21.05
CA LEU A 80 8.78 -4.27 -22.21
C LEU A 80 7.40 -3.59 -22.23
N LEU A 81 6.33 -4.35 -21.95
CA LEU A 81 4.98 -3.79 -21.84
C LEU A 81 4.88 -2.84 -20.64
N THR A 82 5.49 -3.20 -19.50
CA THR A 82 5.56 -2.31 -18.33
C THR A 82 6.24 -0.99 -18.68
N LYS A 83 7.36 -1.04 -19.40
CA LYS A 83 8.08 0.15 -19.83
C LYS A 83 7.24 1.03 -20.77
N GLN A 84 6.44 0.44 -21.68
CA GLN A 84 5.54 1.18 -22.55
C GLN A 84 4.46 1.96 -21.78
N GLU A 85 3.93 1.38 -20.70
CA GLU A 85 2.95 2.08 -19.85
C GLU A 85 3.57 3.22 -19.05
N LEU A 86 4.84 3.09 -18.67
CA LEU A 86 5.57 4.12 -17.90
C LEU A 86 5.98 5.31 -18.75
N GLU A 87 6.32 5.11 -20.03
CA GLU A 87 6.89 6.16 -20.87
C GLU A 87 5.82 7.05 -21.54
N ILE A 88 6.19 8.30 -21.80
CA ILE A 88 5.35 9.32 -22.46
C ILE A 88 5.07 8.93 -23.92
N GLY A 89 6.08 8.41 -24.59
CA GLY A 89 6.02 8.04 -26.00
C GLY A 89 7.41 7.85 -26.59
N MET A 90 7.50 7.54 -27.88
CA MET A 90 8.79 7.34 -28.52
C MET A 90 9.58 8.65 -28.57
N ASN A 91 10.72 8.65 -27.84
CA ASN A 91 11.70 9.75 -27.81
C ASN A 91 11.20 11.10 -27.26
N GLN A 92 10.06 11.12 -26.57
CA GLN A 92 9.58 12.32 -25.87
C GLN A 92 10.03 12.34 -24.42
N THR A 93 10.34 13.54 -23.92
CA THR A 93 10.66 13.80 -22.49
C THR A 93 9.54 14.63 -21.88
N LEU A 94 9.57 14.80 -20.54
CA LEU A 94 8.62 15.69 -19.85
C LEU A 94 8.71 17.12 -20.43
N LYS A 95 9.91 17.58 -20.77
CA LYS A 95 10.13 18.91 -21.39
C LYS A 95 9.45 19.05 -22.76
N ASP A 96 9.36 17.96 -23.51
CA ASP A 96 8.78 18.01 -24.86
C ASP A 96 7.25 18.05 -24.84
N VAL A 97 6.61 17.62 -23.74
CA VAL A 97 5.16 17.47 -23.64
C VAL A 97 4.47 18.41 -22.66
N MET A 98 5.23 19.08 -21.79
CA MET A 98 4.71 20.04 -20.82
C MET A 98 4.80 21.47 -21.38
N GLU A 99 3.88 22.34 -20.96
CA GLU A 99 4.01 23.77 -21.18
C GLU A 99 5.18 24.34 -20.34
N ASP A 100 5.87 25.37 -20.85
CA ASP A 100 7.08 25.93 -20.20
C ASP A 100 6.83 26.28 -18.72
N VAL A 101 5.68 26.88 -18.40
CA VAL A 101 5.34 27.28 -17.03
C VAL A 101 5.21 26.09 -16.08
N ASP A 102 4.63 24.99 -16.54
CA ASP A 102 4.49 23.79 -15.74
C ASP A 102 5.80 23.03 -15.63
N PHE A 103 6.58 23.02 -16.71
CA PHE A 103 7.92 22.43 -16.67
C PHE A 103 8.86 23.19 -15.74
N ASP A 104 8.85 24.52 -15.75
CA ASP A 104 9.63 25.37 -14.84
C ASP A 104 9.22 25.12 -13.38
N TYR A 105 7.92 24.94 -13.12
CA TYR A 105 7.43 24.58 -11.79
C TYR A 105 7.98 23.22 -11.34
N LEU A 106 7.89 22.19 -12.21
CA LEU A 106 8.46 20.87 -11.93
C LEU A 106 9.95 20.93 -11.68
N GLN A 107 10.69 21.69 -12.48
CA GLN A 107 12.14 21.85 -12.38
C GLN A 107 12.54 22.47 -11.04
N ASN A 108 11.81 23.51 -10.60
CA ASN A 108 12.02 24.12 -9.29
C ASN A 108 11.73 23.14 -8.15
N LEU A 109 10.61 22.41 -8.22
CA LEU A 109 10.23 21.41 -7.24
C LEU A 109 11.30 20.32 -7.07
N ILE A 110 11.83 19.81 -8.16
CA ILE A 110 12.87 18.77 -8.16
C ILE A 110 14.23 19.32 -7.76
N THR A 111 14.56 20.57 -8.11
CA THR A 111 15.78 21.23 -7.68
C THR A 111 15.81 21.37 -6.15
N GLU A 112 14.73 21.79 -5.54
CA GLU A 112 14.62 21.86 -4.08
C GLU A 112 14.74 20.46 -3.43
N PHE A 113 14.08 19.46 -3.99
CA PHE A 113 14.18 18.07 -3.53
C PHE A 113 15.63 17.54 -3.59
N ASN A 114 16.34 17.81 -4.67
CA ASN A 114 17.71 17.35 -4.86
C ASN A 114 18.70 17.98 -3.87
N LYS A 115 18.40 19.15 -3.27
CA LYS A 115 19.29 19.79 -2.27
C LYS A 115 19.50 18.91 -1.03
N SER A 116 18.53 18.08 -0.68
CA SER A 116 18.63 17.16 0.46
C SER A 116 19.29 15.82 0.10
N LYS A 117 19.67 15.60 -1.17
CA LYS A 117 20.18 14.33 -1.67
C LYS A 117 21.67 14.37 -1.96
N THR A 118 22.36 13.28 -1.62
CA THR A 118 23.78 13.10 -1.95
C THR A 118 23.98 12.24 -3.20
N ASN A 119 23.01 11.40 -3.52
CA ASN A 119 23.04 10.47 -4.66
C ASN A 119 21.63 10.35 -5.27
N ASN A 120 21.55 9.78 -6.47
CA ASN A 120 20.28 9.54 -7.18
C ASN A 120 19.47 10.84 -7.42
N LEU A 121 20.15 11.87 -7.93
CA LEU A 121 19.51 13.12 -8.29
C LEU A 121 18.51 12.89 -9.43
N LEU A 122 17.30 13.40 -9.24
CA LEU A 122 16.28 13.39 -10.28
C LEU A 122 16.54 14.54 -11.27
N SER A 123 16.24 14.31 -12.55
CA SER A 123 16.29 15.34 -13.59
C SER A 123 15.07 15.20 -14.48
N PRO A 124 14.23 16.24 -14.58
CA PRO A 124 13.07 16.20 -15.47
C PRO A 124 13.43 16.43 -16.94
N ASP A 125 14.54 17.10 -17.27
CA ASP A 125 14.91 17.52 -18.62
C ASP A 125 15.01 16.36 -19.63
N SER A 126 15.58 15.24 -19.20
CA SER A 126 15.78 14.05 -20.04
C SER A 126 14.87 12.88 -19.66
N ASN A 127 13.91 13.11 -18.76
CA ASN A 127 13.06 12.06 -18.26
C ASN A 127 11.93 11.72 -19.23
N ARG A 128 11.81 10.45 -19.58
CA ARG A 128 10.82 9.91 -20.52
C ARG A 128 9.62 9.29 -19.82
N THR A 129 9.65 9.25 -18.51
CA THR A 129 8.57 8.70 -17.68
C THR A 129 7.41 9.69 -17.62
N ARG A 130 6.17 9.20 -17.70
CA ARG A 130 4.98 10.04 -17.51
C ARG A 130 5.04 10.79 -16.20
N LEU A 131 4.53 12.02 -16.18
CA LEU A 131 4.61 12.92 -15.03
C LEU A 131 4.16 12.25 -13.73
N ILE A 132 3.06 11.50 -13.76
CA ILE A 132 2.54 10.83 -12.56
C ILE A 132 3.54 9.85 -11.94
N PHE A 133 4.21 9.04 -12.77
CA PHE A 133 5.20 8.07 -12.26
C PHE A 133 6.48 8.75 -11.82
N TYR A 134 6.87 9.83 -12.49
CA TYR A 134 8.02 10.63 -12.10
C TYR A 134 7.83 11.28 -10.73
N LEU A 135 6.63 11.83 -10.48
CA LEU A 135 6.29 12.40 -9.17
C LEU A 135 6.19 11.33 -8.09
N GLN A 136 5.60 10.17 -8.41
CA GLN A 136 5.57 9.05 -7.48
C GLN A 136 6.98 8.59 -7.12
N ASP A 137 7.88 8.46 -8.07
CA ASP A 137 9.28 8.10 -7.82
C ASP A 137 9.96 9.11 -6.88
N ALA A 138 9.75 10.41 -7.10
CA ALA A 138 10.26 11.46 -6.22
C ALA A 138 9.71 11.35 -4.78
N LEU A 139 8.40 11.07 -4.64
CA LEU A 139 7.75 10.94 -3.34
C LEU A 139 8.16 9.66 -2.60
N TYR A 140 8.37 8.56 -3.33
CA TYR A 140 8.63 7.24 -2.75
C TYR A 140 10.10 7.00 -2.42
N ASN A 141 11.02 7.49 -3.23
CA ASN A 141 12.46 7.26 -3.05
C ASN A 141 13.09 8.12 -1.95
N ASN A 142 12.30 8.84 -1.19
CA ASN A 142 12.81 9.74 -0.17
C ASN A 142 13.30 9.06 1.12
N ASN A 143 13.17 7.73 1.29
CA ASN A 143 13.55 7.10 2.54
C ASN A 143 14.12 5.68 2.36
N GLN A 144 15.40 5.50 2.72
CA GLN A 144 16.08 4.19 2.67
C GLN A 144 15.69 3.25 3.84
N ASN A 145 14.95 3.76 4.82
CA ASN A 145 14.54 3.00 6.02
C ASN A 145 13.13 2.42 5.93
N ASN A 146 12.48 2.45 4.78
CA ASN A 146 11.14 1.87 4.65
C ASN A 146 11.16 0.35 4.77
N PHE A 147 10.16 -0.17 5.45
CA PHE A 147 9.81 -1.58 5.45
C PHE A 147 8.67 -1.82 4.46
N TYR A 148 8.86 -2.80 3.61
CA TYR A 148 7.87 -3.18 2.60
C TYR A 148 7.32 -4.57 2.96
N PHE A 149 6.09 -4.62 3.45
CA PHE A 149 5.42 -5.85 3.86
C PHE A 149 5.38 -6.89 2.75
N GLU A 150 5.00 -6.48 1.53
CA GLU A 150 4.92 -7.40 0.39
C GLU A 150 6.27 -8.01 0.04
N GLN A 151 7.35 -7.22 0.06
CA GLN A 151 8.70 -7.74 -0.16
C GLN A 151 9.14 -8.71 0.94
N TYR A 152 8.78 -8.41 2.20
CA TYR A 152 9.06 -9.30 3.31
C TYR A 152 8.35 -10.64 3.13
N PHE A 153 7.02 -10.64 2.94
CA PHE A 153 6.25 -11.88 2.78
C PHE A 153 6.61 -12.63 1.50
N MET A 154 6.91 -11.92 0.40
CA MET A 154 7.42 -12.54 -0.83
C MET A 154 8.71 -13.32 -0.57
N LYS A 155 9.68 -12.70 0.11
CA LYS A 155 10.95 -13.37 0.48
C LYS A 155 10.71 -14.59 1.37
N GLN A 156 9.83 -14.47 2.35
CA GLN A 156 9.46 -15.59 3.23
C GLN A 156 8.76 -16.72 2.45
N ALA A 157 7.84 -16.37 1.54
CA ALA A 157 7.12 -17.32 0.71
C ALA A 157 8.07 -18.11 -0.22
N MET A 158 9.02 -17.42 -0.84
CA MET A 158 10.06 -18.06 -1.66
C MET A 158 10.95 -18.98 -0.82
N GLY A 159 11.39 -18.53 0.36
CA GLY A 159 12.22 -19.34 1.27
C GLY A 159 11.51 -20.60 1.76
N ASN A 160 10.21 -20.51 2.03
CA ASN A 160 9.35 -21.60 2.49
C ASN A 160 8.75 -22.41 1.33
N LYS A 161 9.11 -22.11 0.08
CA LYS A 161 8.62 -22.80 -1.14
C LYS A 161 7.09 -22.82 -1.25
N LYS A 162 6.43 -21.76 -0.77
CA LYS A 162 4.96 -21.62 -0.94
C LYS A 162 4.61 -21.40 -2.41
N ASN A 163 3.40 -21.79 -2.79
CA ASN A 163 2.84 -21.34 -4.06
C ASN A 163 2.62 -19.82 -3.99
N ILE A 164 3.02 -19.08 -5.03
CA ILE A 164 2.91 -17.61 -5.08
C ILE A 164 2.03 -17.24 -6.27
N VAL A 165 0.96 -16.50 -5.97
CA VAL A 165 -0.04 -16.04 -6.94
C VAL A 165 -0.12 -14.51 -6.87
N GLY A 166 0.03 -13.85 -8.00
CA GLY A 166 -0.21 -12.40 -8.11
C GLY A 166 -1.59 -12.12 -8.70
N LEU A 167 -2.18 -11.02 -8.28
CA LEU A 167 -3.53 -10.61 -8.69
C LEU A 167 -3.54 -9.79 -9.97
N GLU A 168 -2.49 -9.01 -10.21
CA GLU A 168 -2.29 -8.20 -11.42
C GLU A 168 -0.81 -8.15 -11.79
N THR A 169 -0.51 -7.93 -13.06
CA THR A 169 0.87 -7.75 -13.54
C THR A 169 1.30 -6.30 -13.32
N TYR A 170 2.62 -6.03 -13.40
CA TYR A 170 3.11 -4.65 -13.38
C TYR A 170 2.52 -3.80 -14.52
N GLN A 171 2.40 -4.37 -15.73
CA GLN A 171 1.82 -3.62 -16.85
C GLN A 171 0.33 -3.28 -16.61
N ASP A 172 -0.46 -4.16 -15.96
CA ASP A 172 -1.86 -3.88 -15.67
C ASP A 172 -1.97 -2.78 -14.59
N PHE A 173 -1.11 -2.83 -13.57
CA PHE A 173 -1.01 -1.82 -12.53
C PHE A 173 -0.69 -0.44 -13.13
N TYR A 174 0.37 -0.33 -13.93
CA TYR A 174 0.76 0.93 -14.54
C TYR A 174 -0.21 1.39 -15.62
N ARG A 175 -0.82 0.48 -16.39
CA ARG A 175 -1.87 0.81 -17.35
C ARG A 175 -3.06 1.50 -16.71
N THR A 176 -3.44 1.08 -15.51
CA THR A 176 -4.51 1.76 -14.77
C THR A 176 -4.12 3.21 -14.44
N GLN A 177 -2.89 3.44 -14.03
CA GLN A 177 -2.40 4.78 -13.70
C GLN A 177 -2.10 5.63 -14.94
N SER A 178 -1.67 5.04 -16.06
CA SER A 178 -1.44 5.76 -17.31
C SER A 178 -2.71 6.35 -17.94
N GLN A 179 -3.90 5.95 -17.44
CA GLN A 179 -5.19 6.53 -17.81
C GLN A 179 -5.54 7.84 -17.09
N ILE A 180 -4.73 8.27 -16.11
CA ILE A 180 -4.90 9.57 -15.45
C ILE A 180 -4.62 10.65 -16.51
N SER A 181 -5.57 11.57 -16.68
CA SER A 181 -5.43 12.65 -17.66
C SER A 181 -4.26 13.58 -17.33
N ASP A 182 -3.71 14.24 -18.34
CA ASP A 182 -2.62 15.20 -18.15
C ASP A 182 -3.03 16.34 -17.22
N GLU A 183 -4.28 16.81 -17.30
CA GLU A 183 -4.82 17.83 -16.41
C GLU A 183 -4.81 17.37 -14.94
N GLU A 184 -5.20 16.12 -14.66
CA GLU A 184 -5.16 15.55 -13.31
C GLU A 184 -3.74 15.36 -12.81
N GLN A 185 -2.80 14.97 -13.68
CA GLN A 185 -1.38 14.85 -13.33
C GLN A 185 -0.77 16.22 -12.99
N LEU A 186 -1.05 17.24 -13.79
CA LEU A 186 -0.63 18.63 -13.55
C LEU A 186 -1.30 19.20 -12.29
N GLY A 187 -2.60 18.94 -12.10
CA GLY A 187 -3.32 19.31 -10.91
C GLY A 187 -2.68 18.72 -9.65
N PHE A 188 -2.33 17.46 -9.68
CA PHE A 188 -1.60 16.80 -8.59
C PHE A 188 -0.23 17.43 -8.36
N MET A 189 0.58 17.61 -9.39
CA MET A 189 1.89 18.26 -9.30
C MET A 189 1.80 19.61 -8.57
N ARG A 190 0.81 20.44 -8.92
CA ARG A 190 0.63 21.78 -8.35
C ARG A 190 0.21 21.74 -6.85
N THR A 191 -0.25 20.60 -6.33
CA THR A 191 -0.50 20.45 -4.88
C THR A 191 0.77 20.19 -4.07
N ILE A 192 1.87 19.81 -4.73
CA ILE A 192 3.15 19.51 -4.09
C ILE A 192 3.96 20.80 -3.96
N GLY A 193 3.86 21.48 -2.82
CA GLY A 193 4.67 22.67 -2.57
C GLY A 193 6.14 22.35 -2.29
N ASN A 194 6.41 21.25 -1.59
CA ASN A 194 7.74 20.70 -1.31
C ASN A 194 7.66 19.18 -1.24
N VAL A 195 8.48 18.47 -2.01
CA VAL A 195 8.44 17.00 -2.15
C VAL A 195 8.71 16.29 -0.81
N GLU A 196 9.69 16.76 -0.06
CA GLU A 196 10.08 16.12 1.20
C GLU A 196 9.00 16.27 2.28
N SER A 197 8.50 17.50 2.48
CA SER A 197 7.41 17.76 3.43
C SER A 197 6.15 16.99 3.05
N PHE A 198 5.74 17.07 1.79
CA PHE A 198 4.56 16.36 1.28
C PHE A 198 4.66 14.85 1.49
N SER A 199 5.83 14.27 1.17
CA SER A 199 6.07 12.84 1.36
C SER A 199 6.04 12.44 2.84
N ASN A 200 6.66 13.23 3.71
CA ASN A 200 6.70 12.96 5.15
C ASN A 200 5.31 13.09 5.79
N ASP A 201 4.55 14.12 5.42
CA ASP A 201 3.18 14.32 5.92
C ASP A 201 2.28 13.14 5.52
N TYR A 202 2.35 12.71 4.25
CA TYR A 202 1.62 11.53 3.81
C TYR A 202 2.00 10.27 4.58
N LYS A 203 3.31 9.98 4.70
CA LYS A 203 3.82 8.80 5.40
C LYS A 203 3.40 8.77 6.86
N ASN A 204 3.52 9.88 7.56
CA ASN A 204 3.16 9.99 8.97
C ASN A 204 1.66 9.75 9.17
N ASN A 205 0.82 10.42 8.37
CA ASN A 205 -0.63 10.28 8.47
C ASN A 205 -1.11 8.87 8.14
N ILE A 206 -0.52 8.22 7.11
CA ILE A 206 -0.89 6.85 6.74
C ILE A 206 -0.43 5.84 7.80
N ALA A 207 0.78 6.02 8.36
CA ALA A 207 1.32 5.16 9.40
C ALA A 207 0.53 5.27 10.70
N GLU A 208 0.09 6.48 11.08
CA GLU A 208 -0.77 6.70 12.24
C GLU A 208 -2.11 5.98 12.06
N ALA A 209 -2.81 6.22 10.95
CA ALA A 209 -4.08 5.56 10.65
C ALA A 209 -3.95 4.02 10.61
N TYR A 210 -2.83 3.52 10.10
CA TYR A 210 -2.56 2.08 10.04
C TYR A 210 -2.34 1.46 11.42
N LYS A 211 -1.62 2.13 12.32
CA LYS A 211 -1.41 1.70 13.71
C LYS A 211 -2.73 1.69 14.50
N GLU A 212 -3.65 2.57 14.18
CA GLU A 212 -5.00 2.61 14.75
C GLU A 212 -5.94 1.54 14.16
N GLY A 213 -5.53 0.85 13.08
CA GLY A 213 -6.38 -0.09 12.36
C GLY A 213 -7.55 0.56 11.62
N ASP A 214 -7.47 1.88 11.40
CA ASP A 214 -8.53 2.69 10.77
C ASP A 214 -8.38 2.73 9.25
N LEU A 215 -9.02 1.77 8.59
CA LEU A 215 -9.00 1.68 7.12
C LEU A 215 -9.69 2.86 6.42
N GLU A 216 -10.72 3.43 7.03
CA GLU A 216 -11.43 4.57 6.43
C GLU A 216 -10.53 5.80 6.42
N LYS A 217 -9.81 6.04 7.53
CA LYS A 217 -8.82 7.11 7.63
C LYS A 217 -7.65 6.90 6.64
N ILE A 218 -7.18 5.65 6.46
CA ILE A 218 -6.17 5.31 5.44
C ILE A 218 -6.64 5.73 4.05
N GLN A 219 -7.88 5.40 3.70
CA GLN A 219 -8.45 5.78 2.41
C GLN A 219 -8.61 7.30 2.28
N GLU A 220 -9.12 7.95 3.32
CA GLU A 220 -9.29 9.41 3.33
C GLU A 220 -7.95 10.12 3.12
N VAL A 221 -6.91 9.75 3.87
CA VAL A 221 -5.55 10.28 3.71
C VAL A 221 -5.05 10.07 2.28
N THR A 222 -5.24 8.85 1.73
CA THR A 222 -4.78 8.53 0.38
C THR A 222 -5.49 9.35 -0.69
N ILE A 223 -6.81 9.46 -0.63
CA ILE A 223 -7.61 10.23 -1.61
C ILE A 223 -7.34 11.72 -1.50
N ASN A 224 -7.15 12.26 -0.30
CA ASN A 224 -6.84 13.67 -0.10
C ASN A 224 -5.44 14.01 -0.60
N THR A 225 -4.49 13.10 -0.45
CA THR A 225 -3.12 13.26 -0.94
C THR A 225 -3.04 13.07 -2.46
N PHE A 226 -3.77 12.10 -3.01
CA PHE A 226 -3.78 11.76 -4.44
C PHE A 226 -5.19 11.94 -5.04
N PRO A 227 -5.63 13.17 -5.33
CA PRO A 227 -7.01 13.45 -5.73
C PRO A 227 -7.48 12.71 -6.98
N TYR A 228 -6.56 12.41 -7.91
CA TYR A 228 -6.84 11.61 -9.10
C TYR A 228 -7.34 10.19 -8.79
N GLN A 229 -7.04 9.66 -7.62
CA GLN A 229 -7.58 8.35 -7.19
C GLN A 229 -9.08 8.44 -6.89
N LYS A 230 -9.57 9.59 -6.46
CA LYS A 230 -10.99 9.82 -6.22
C LYS A 230 -11.78 9.86 -7.53
N THR A 231 -11.33 10.63 -8.50
CA THR A 231 -11.96 10.74 -9.83
C THR A 231 -11.95 9.41 -10.58
N ASN A 232 -10.91 8.64 -10.42
CA ASN A 232 -10.73 7.35 -11.08
C ASN A 232 -11.04 6.14 -10.17
N TYR A 233 -11.77 6.35 -9.08
CA TYR A 233 -12.00 5.33 -8.04
C TYR A 233 -12.48 3.99 -8.59
N ALA A 234 -13.44 3.99 -9.52
CA ALA A 234 -13.97 2.79 -10.11
C ALA A 234 -12.91 1.97 -10.88
N ASN A 235 -11.95 2.64 -11.53
CA ASN A 235 -10.86 1.98 -12.26
C ASN A 235 -9.78 1.46 -11.30
N PHE A 236 -9.41 2.26 -10.28
CA PHE A 236 -8.36 1.91 -9.32
C PHE A 236 -8.77 0.78 -8.37
N TYR A 237 -10.06 0.67 -8.05
CA TYR A 237 -10.54 -0.22 -6.99
C TYR A 237 -11.65 -1.17 -7.46
N THR A 238 -12.86 -0.67 -7.71
CA THR A 238 -14.06 -1.52 -7.86
C THR A 238 -13.97 -2.55 -8.98
N LYS A 239 -13.49 -2.17 -10.16
CA LYS A 239 -13.40 -3.08 -11.32
C LYS A 239 -12.35 -4.16 -11.09
N LYS A 240 -11.18 -3.78 -10.56
CA LYS A 240 -10.10 -4.72 -10.35
C LYS A 240 -10.37 -5.70 -9.22
N HIS A 241 -11.06 -5.29 -8.15
CA HIS A 241 -11.42 -6.21 -7.07
C HIS A 241 -12.30 -7.36 -7.56
N THR A 242 -13.27 -7.08 -8.42
CA THR A 242 -14.10 -8.13 -9.04
C THR A 242 -13.26 -9.10 -9.86
N PHE A 243 -12.28 -8.60 -10.61
CA PHE A 243 -11.35 -9.43 -11.38
C PHE A 243 -10.45 -10.25 -10.45
N TRP A 244 -9.87 -9.64 -9.42
CA TRP A 244 -8.97 -10.29 -8.48
C TRP A 244 -9.66 -11.44 -7.72
N VAL A 245 -10.85 -11.21 -7.17
CA VAL A 245 -11.59 -12.26 -6.46
C VAL A 245 -11.90 -13.44 -7.39
N ARG A 246 -12.27 -13.18 -8.65
CA ARG A 246 -12.46 -14.24 -9.64
C ARG A 246 -11.18 -15.01 -9.92
N ALA A 247 -10.05 -14.33 -10.02
CA ALA A 247 -8.76 -14.96 -10.34
C ALA A 247 -8.30 -15.94 -9.25
N ILE A 248 -8.63 -15.68 -7.98
CA ILE A 248 -8.20 -16.50 -6.84
C ILE A 248 -9.31 -17.39 -6.25
N ASP A 249 -10.51 -17.39 -6.82
CA ASP A 249 -11.65 -18.18 -6.29
C ASP A 249 -11.30 -19.67 -6.12
N SER A 250 -10.63 -20.27 -7.11
CA SER A 250 -10.19 -21.66 -7.03
C SER A 250 -9.16 -21.92 -5.92
N ASN A 251 -8.23 -20.97 -5.70
CA ASN A 251 -7.23 -21.09 -4.64
C ASN A 251 -7.90 -21.01 -3.26
N LEU A 252 -8.82 -20.05 -3.07
CA LEU A 252 -9.52 -19.88 -1.80
C LEU A 252 -10.43 -21.08 -1.42
N ILE A 253 -10.94 -21.80 -2.43
CA ILE A 253 -11.76 -23.00 -2.19
C ILE A 253 -10.90 -24.22 -1.85
N GLN A 254 -9.70 -24.34 -2.42
CA GLN A 254 -8.90 -25.57 -2.36
C GLN A 254 -7.73 -25.49 -1.38
N GLU A 255 -7.23 -24.31 -1.08
CA GLU A 255 -5.96 -24.11 -0.38
C GLU A 255 -6.10 -23.12 0.77
N LYS A 256 -5.25 -23.26 1.78
CA LYS A 256 -5.06 -22.22 2.79
C LYS A 256 -4.21 -21.09 2.18
N CYS A 257 -4.80 -19.94 1.97
CA CYS A 257 -4.13 -18.78 1.41
C CYS A 257 -3.81 -17.74 2.48
N PHE A 258 -2.68 -17.06 2.31
CA PHE A 258 -2.36 -15.82 3.01
C PHE A 258 -2.25 -14.70 1.99
N ILE A 259 -3.05 -13.66 2.14
CA ILE A 259 -3.24 -12.59 1.17
C ILE A 259 -2.72 -11.28 1.76
N THR A 260 -1.85 -10.59 1.03
CA THR A 260 -1.46 -9.21 1.35
C THR A 260 -1.96 -8.27 0.27
N LEU A 261 -2.65 -7.21 0.69
CA LEU A 261 -3.09 -6.13 -0.18
C LEU A 261 -2.82 -4.79 0.47
N ASN A 262 -2.51 -3.78 -0.33
CA ASN A 262 -2.47 -2.42 0.19
C ASN A 262 -3.81 -2.09 0.88
N ALA A 263 -3.76 -1.54 2.08
CA ALA A 263 -4.92 -1.29 2.95
C ALA A 263 -6.00 -0.43 2.28
N THR A 264 -5.62 0.42 1.33
CA THR A 264 -6.57 1.20 0.51
C THR A 264 -7.51 0.34 -0.34
N ASN A 265 -7.14 -0.92 -0.62
CA ASN A 265 -8.01 -1.86 -1.33
C ASN A 265 -9.06 -2.50 -0.41
N LEU A 266 -8.95 -2.31 0.91
CA LEU A 266 -9.81 -2.95 1.92
C LEU A 266 -10.86 -1.98 2.50
N SER A 267 -10.82 -0.70 2.10
CA SER A 267 -11.72 0.35 2.57
C SER A 267 -12.55 0.95 1.43
N GLY A 268 -13.59 1.70 1.78
CA GLY A 268 -14.48 2.37 0.85
C GLY A 268 -15.45 1.43 0.13
N ARG A 269 -16.28 2.01 -0.73
CA ARG A 269 -17.34 1.29 -1.44
C ARG A 269 -16.77 0.38 -2.54
N GLY A 270 -17.22 -0.86 -2.59
CA GLY A 270 -16.77 -1.84 -3.59
C GLY A 270 -15.34 -2.32 -3.33
N ASN A 271 -14.90 -2.29 -2.08
CA ASN A 271 -13.60 -2.79 -1.66
C ASN A 271 -13.48 -4.31 -1.84
N PHE A 272 -12.28 -4.82 -1.62
CA PHE A 272 -11.99 -6.24 -1.80
C PHE A 272 -12.81 -7.14 -0.86
N ILE A 273 -13.02 -6.71 0.39
CA ILE A 273 -13.82 -7.43 1.39
C ILE A 273 -15.30 -7.50 0.96
N GLU A 274 -15.89 -6.36 0.57
CA GLU A 274 -17.26 -6.33 0.04
C GLU A 274 -17.41 -7.22 -1.19
N THR A 275 -16.41 -7.25 -2.05
CA THR A 275 -16.39 -8.10 -3.24
C THR A 275 -16.37 -9.59 -2.86
N LEU A 276 -15.58 -10.00 -1.87
CA LEU A 276 -15.59 -11.38 -1.34
C LEU A 276 -16.96 -11.75 -0.77
N LEU A 277 -17.53 -10.87 0.07
CA LEU A 277 -18.87 -11.08 0.65
C LEU A 277 -19.94 -11.24 -0.44
N SER A 278 -19.89 -10.44 -1.51
CA SER A 278 -20.80 -10.52 -2.65
C SER A 278 -20.69 -11.84 -3.43
N LYS A 279 -19.57 -12.56 -3.29
CA LYS A 279 -19.30 -13.87 -3.90
C LYS A 279 -19.57 -15.05 -2.97
N GLY A 280 -20.19 -14.79 -1.82
CA GLY A 280 -20.59 -15.82 -0.87
C GLY A 280 -19.49 -16.27 0.08
N TYR A 281 -18.39 -15.52 0.16
CA TYR A 281 -17.38 -15.73 1.20
C TYR A 281 -17.86 -15.15 2.53
N LYS A 282 -17.52 -15.82 3.62
CA LYS A 282 -17.59 -15.27 4.96
C LYS A 282 -16.23 -14.60 5.26
N VAL A 283 -16.26 -13.37 5.74
CA VAL A 283 -15.06 -12.59 6.06
C VAL A 283 -15.23 -12.03 7.47
N ASP A 284 -14.48 -12.56 8.41
CA ASP A 284 -14.54 -12.18 9.81
C ASP A 284 -13.24 -11.47 10.20
N LYS A 285 -13.32 -10.26 10.78
CA LYS A 285 -12.17 -9.59 11.38
C LYS A 285 -11.77 -10.35 12.65
N ILE A 286 -10.50 -10.77 12.75
CA ILE A 286 -9.97 -11.55 13.90
C ILE A 286 -8.94 -10.78 14.72
N GLN A 287 -8.50 -9.62 14.23
CA GLN A 287 -7.71 -8.62 14.93
C GLN A 287 -8.06 -7.23 14.41
#